data_ec84c41ed1cdceef24955cfda003e82f
#
_entry.id   ec84c41ed1cdceef24955cfda003e82f
#
_cell.length_a   1.000
_cell.length_b   1.000
_cell.length_c   1.000
_cell.angle_alpha   90.00
_cell.angle_beta   90.00
_cell.angle_gamma   90.00
#
_symmetry.space_group_name_H-M   'P 1'
#
loop_
_entity.id
_entity.type
_entity.pdbx_description
1 polymer ?
#
loop_
_entity_poly.entity_id
_entity_poly.type
_entity_poly.pdbx_seq_one_letter_code
_entity_poly.pdbx_strand_id
1 'polypeptide(L)'
;MKDLKNVFRQIEKVLRRSSWFDDGWEIYNRGVYMQLYKTNWHNQNQGGIHFETFIEPREIKQKAFPICMHAEEDCPSQDEFIQQFLTLERDRIKSWKGYQLGDGYSICKRTLPLNFKNLEQRLMEEFNRLRQLEAGIEEILQRVEY
;
A
#
# COMPACT_ATOMS: atom_id res chain seq x y z
N MET A 1 15.57 -7.43 -20.48
CA MET A 1 14.56 -7.38 -19.41
C MET A 1 14.92 -6.28 -18.44
N LYS A 2 13.96 -5.44 -18.10
CA LYS A 2 14.18 -4.42 -17.08
C LYS A 2 14.42 -5.08 -15.74
N ASP A 3 15.42 -4.57 -15.03
CA ASP A 3 15.74 -5.04 -13.69
C ASP A 3 14.73 -4.46 -12.69
N LEU A 4 13.94 -5.33 -12.05
CA LEU A 4 12.95 -4.93 -11.05
C LEU A 4 13.55 -4.10 -9.93
N LYS A 5 14.75 -4.47 -9.50
CA LYS A 5 15.45 -3.75 -8.44
C LYS A 5 15.65 -2.29 -8.82
N ASN A 6 16.01 -2.03 -10.08
CA ASN A 6 16.18 -0.66 -10.57
C ASN A 6 14.84 0.06 -10.69
N VAL A 7 13.78 -0.63 -11.13
CA VAL A 7 12.44 -0.04 -11.20
C VAL A 7 11.98 0.38 -9.81
N PHE A 8 12.10 -0.50 -8.82
CA PHE A 8 11.68 -0.20 -7.44
C PHE A 8 12.51 0.93 -6.83
N ARG A 9 13.83 0.95 -7.12
CA ARG A 9 14.69 2.05 -6.68
C ARG A 9 14.24 3.38 -7.26
N GLN A 10 13.87 3.40 -8.53
CA GLN A 10 13.42 4.62 -9.20
C GLN A 10 12.08 5.09 -8.63
N ILE A 11 11.16 4.16 -8.37
CA ILE A 11 9.88 4.47 -7.73
C ILE A 11 10.12 5.10 -6.37
N GLU A 12 11.00 4.52 -5.56
CA GLU A 12 11.34 5.06 -4.25
C GLU A 12 11.86 6.49 -4.37
N LYS A 13 12.75 6.77 -5.32
CA LYS A 13 13.26 8.12 -5.55
C LYS A 13 12.15 9.12 -5.85
N VAL A 14 11.23 8.74 -6.74
CA VAL A 14 10.13 9.62 -7.13
C VAL A 14 9.19 9.86 -5.97
N LEU A 15 8.86 8.82 -5.20
CA LEU A 15 8.01 8.96 -4.02
C LEU A 15 8.64 9.91 -3.00
N ARG A 16 9.94 9.76 -2.72
CA ARG A 16 10.63 10.59 -1.73
C ARG A 16 10.73 12.06 -2.15
N ARG A 17 10.61 12.35 -3.44
CA ARG A 17 10.63 13.72 -3.96
C ARG A 17 9.24 14.34 -4.06
N SER A 18 8.20 13.56 -3.79
CA SER A 18 6.83 14.07 -3.86
C SER A 18 6.60 15.12 -2.78
N SER A 19 5.80 16.15 -3.09
CA SER A 19 5.55 17.24 -2.17
C SER A 19 4.89 16.80 -0.86
N TRP A 20 4.14 15.69 -0.89
CA TRP A 20 3.47 15.14 0.28
C TRP A 20 4.38 14.26 1.14
N PHE A 21 5.57 13.88 0.63
CA PHE A 21 6.48 12.98 1.35
C PHE A 21 7.29 13.80 2.34
N ASP A 22 6.84 13.80 3.58
CA ASP A 22 7.48 14.53 4.67
C ASP A 22 8.14 13.55 5.65
N ASP A 23 8.56 14.04 6.81
CA ASP A 23 9.25 13.24 7.81
C ASP A 23 8.40 12.10 8.39
N GLY A 24 7.08 12.14 8.15
CA GLY A 24 6.19 11.09 8.64
C GLY A 24 6.14 9.85 7.76
N TRP A 25 6.56 9.97 6.51
CA TRP A 25 6.48 8.85 5.56
C TRP A 25 7.78 8.04 5.53
N GLU A 26 7.63 6.75 5.34
CA GLU A 26 8.74 5.81 5.21
C GLU A 26 8.51 4.84 4.09
N ILE A 27 9.60 4.31 3.52
CA ILE A 27 9.57 3.29 2.48
C ILE A 27 10.48 2.14 2.90
N TYR A 28 9.94 0.91 2.79
CA TYR A 28 10.73 -0.31 2.93
C TYR A 28 10.81 -0.95 1.55
N ASN A 29 12.02 -1.09 1.01
CA ASN A 29 12.22 -1.54 -0.37
C ASN A 29 13.25 -2.67 -0.41
N ARG A 30 12.82 -3.86 -0.83
CA ARG A 30 13.69 -5.02 -0.98
C ARG A 30 13.93 -5.40 -2.45
N GLY A 31 13.59 -4.51 -3.38
CA GLY A 31 13.85 -4.75 -4.80
C GLY A 31 12.77 -5.53 -5.53
N VAL A 32 12.06 -6.42 -4.84
CA VAL A 32 10.92 -7.17 -5.38
C VAL A 32 9.67 -6.97 -4.52
N TYR A 33 9.83 -6.31 -3.39
CA TYR A 33 8.79 -6.06 -2.40
C TYR A 33 8.98 -4.65 -1.87
N MET A 34 7.89 -3.88 -1.79
CA MET A 34 7.96 -2.50 -1.30
C MET A 34 6.76 -2.17 -0.45
N GLN A 35 7.00 -1.49 0.67
CA GLN A 35 5.96 -0.92 1.50
C GLN A 35 6.10 0.60 1.56
N LEU A 36 4.96 1.30 1.59
CA LEU A 36 4.86 2.73 1.86
C LEU A 36 3.96 2.90 3.08
N TYR A 37 4.45 3.62 4.10
CA TYR A 37 3.70 3.76 5.35
C TYR A 37 4.16 5.01 6.10
N LYS A 38 3.41 5.39 7.14
CA LYS A 38 3.82 6.47 8.03
C LYS A 38 4.37 5.89 9.33
N THR A 39 5.26 6.63 9.96
CA THR A 39 5.95 6.17 11.19
C THR A 39 4.96 5.86 12.33
N ASN A 40 3.81 6.55 12.38
CA ASN A 40 2.81 6.33 13.42
C ASN A 40 1.79 5.23 13.08
N TRP A 41 2.00 4.49 11.99
CA TRP A 41 1.09 3.42 11.59
C TRP A 41 1.48 2.06 12.18
N HIS A 42 2.29 2.05 13.22
CA HIS A 42 2.67 0.85 13.97
C HIS A 42 3.39 -0.20 13.12
N ASN A 43 4.05 0.24 12.05
CA ASN A 43 4.77 -0.66 11.16
C ASN A 43 6.14 -0.97 11.75
N GLN A 44 6.18 -2.00 12.61
CA GLN A 44 7.43 -2.55 13.13
C GLN A 44 7.64 -3.90 12.46
N ASN A 45 8.82 -4.11 11.88
CA ASN A 45 9.14 -5.38 11.19
C ASN A 45 8.13 -5.71 10.07
N GLN A 46 7.79 -4.70 9.27
CA GLN A 46 6.86 -4.81 8.13
C GLN A 46 5.43 -5.18 8.54
N GLY A 47 5.06 -4.86 9.79
CA GLY A 47 3.70 -5.06 10.28
C GLY A 47 2.86 -3.78 10.20
N GLY A 48 1.93 -3.65 11.15
CA GLY A 48 1.07 -2.46 11.26
C GLY A 48 0.25 -2.20 10.02
N ILE A 49 0.08 -0.91 9.71
CA ILE A 49 -0.66 -0.46 8.53
C ILE A 49 0.34 -0.02 7.46
N HIS A 50 0.12 -0.46 6.22
CA HIS A 50 0.99 -0.09 5.11
C HIS A 50 0.30 -0.34 3.78
N PHE A 51 0.81 0.32 2.74
CA PHE A 51 0.51 0.00 1.35
C PHE A 51 1.68 -0.83 0.83
N GLU A 52 1.40 -1.87 0.04
CA GLU A 52 2.47 -2.72 -0.44
C GLU A 52 2.23 -3.25 -1.84
N THR A 53 3.33 -3.56 -2.51
CA THR A 53 3.33 -4.29 -3.77
C THR A 53 4.50 -5.25 -3.77
N PHE A 54 4.38 -6.34 -4.52
CA PHE A 54 5.48 -7.28 -4.69
C PHE A 54 5.40 -7.93 -6.06
N ILE A 55 6.57 -8.20 -6.64
CA ILE A 55 6.72 -8.87 -7.93
C ILE A 55 7.82 -9.90 -7.74
N GLU A 56 7.43 -11.05 -7.21
CA GLU A 56 8.32 -12.16 -6.96
C GLU A 56 8.22 -13.18 -8.10
N PRO A 57 8.98 -14.27 -8.12
CA PRO A 57 8.93 -15.21 -9.25
C PRO A 57 7.54 -15.70 -9.62
N ARG A 58 6.66 -15.87 -8.64
CA ARG A 58 5.27 -16.27 -8.88
C ARG A 58 4.51 -15.24 -9.72
N GLU A 59 4.67 -13.96 -9.37
CA GLU A 59 4.02 -12.86 -10.08
C GLU A 59 4.55 -12.73 -11.50
N ILE A 60 5.86 -12.91 -11.67
CA ILE A 60 6.47 -12.88 -13.01
C ILE A 60 5.88 -14.00 -13.87
N LYS A 61 5.75 -15.20 -13.30
CA LYS A 61 5.19 -16.34 -14.01
C LYS A 61 3.73 -16.11 -14.38
N GLN A 62 2.96 -15.54 -13.47
CA GLN A 62 1.53 -15.25 -13.68
C GLN A 62 1.29 -14.02 -14.54
N LYS A 63 2.33 -13.21 -14.76
CA LYS A 63 2.26 -11.94 -15.49
C LYS A 63 1.25 -10.97 -14.87
N ALA A 64 1.13 -11.02 -13.55
CA ALA A 64 0.22 -10.18 -12.78
C ALA A 64 0.78 -10.00 -11.37
N PHE A 65 0.52 -8.83 -10.77
CA PHE A 65 1.02 -8.53 -9.44
C PHE A 65 0.00 -7.70 -8.67
N PRO A 66 0.02 -7.77 -7.33
CA PRO A 66 -0.94 -7.01 -6.53
C PRO A 66 -0.36 -5.68 -6.06
N ILE A 67 -1.27 -4.73 -5.80
CA ILE A 67 -0.99 -3.62 -4.91
C ILE A 67 -2.14 -3.56 -3.91
N CYS A 68 -1.84 -3.34 -2.64
CA CYS A 68 -2.83 -3.53 -1.59
C CYS A 68 -2.56 -2.65 -0.37
N MET A 69 -3.54 -2.61 0.53
CA MET A 69 -3.41 -2.04 1.85
C MET A 69 -3.66 -3.14 2.89
N HIS A 70 -2.75 -3.24 3.85
CA HIS A 70 -2.85 -4.18 4.95
C HIS A 70 -2.94 -3.47 6.30
N ALA A 71 -3.64 -4.07 7.25
CA ALA A 71 -3.56 -3.75 8.66
C ALA A 71 -3.27 -5.07 9.38
N GLU A 72 -1.99 -5.29 9.71
CA GLU A 72 -1.52 -6.57 10.23
C GLU A 72 -1.93 -6.76 11.70
N GLU A 73 -1.74 -7.97 12.23
CA GLU A 73 -2.21 -8.32 13.57
C GLU A 73 -1.55 -7.53 14.70
N ASP A 74 -0.38 -6.95 14.46
CA ASP A 74 0.29 -6.10 15.43
C ASP A 74 -0.22 -4.65 15.44
N CYS A 75 -1.17 -4.33 14.55
CA CYS A 75 -1.87 -3.06 14.61
C CYS A 75 -2.77 -3.06 15.87
N PRO A 76 -2.61 -2.05 16.74
CA PRO A 76 -3.46 -1.98 17.95
C PRO A 76 -4.93 -1.93 17.56
N SER A 77 -5.74 -2.74 18.26
CA SER A 77 -7.17 -2.85 18.00
C SER A 77 -7.49 -3.15 16.54
N GLN A 78 -6.76 -4.10 15.96
CA GLN A 78 -6.83 -4.41 14.53
C GLN A 78 -8.27 -4.59 14.02
N ASP A 79 -9.07 -5.42 14.70
CA ASP A 79 -10.43 -5.71 14.24
C ASP A 79 -11.30 -4.45 14.25
N GLU A 80 -11.20 -3.65 15.29
CA GLU A 80 -11.95 -2.41 15.41
C GLU A 80 -11.49 -1.39 14.36
N PHE A 81 -10.17 -1.30 14.17
CA PHE A 81 -9.62 -0.43 13.14
C PHE A 81 -10.19 -0.79 11.77
N ILE A 82 -10.12 -2.07 11.39
CA ILE A 82 -10.58 -2.52 10.08
C ILE A 82 -12.07 -2.22 9.90
N GLN A 83 -12.88 -2.53 10.92
CA GLN A 83 -14.31 -2.31 10.84
C GLN A 83 -14.65 -0.83 10.65
N GLN A 84 -14.07 0.04 11.46
CA GLN A 84 -14.34 1.46 11.40
C GLN A 84 -13.78 2.09 10.12
N PHE A 85 -12.59 1.68 9.73
CA PHE A 85 -11.97 2.17 8.51
C PHE A 85 -12.81 1.82 7.27
N LEU A 86 -13.28 0.59 7.17
CA LEU A 86 -14.12 0.17 6.06
C LEU A 86 -15.46 0.89 6.06
N THR A 87 -16.02 1.17 7.24
CA THR A 87 -17.24 1.96 7.33
C THR A 87 -17.02 3.35 6.73
N LEU A 88 -15.86 3.94 6.99
CA LEU A 88 -15.54 5.28 6.50
C LEU A 88 -15.16 5.30 5.01
N GLU A 89 -14.37 4.34 4.55
CA GLU A 89 -13.70 4.43 3.26
C GLU A 89 -14.17 3.40 2.22
N ARG A 90 -15.11 2.50 2.58
CA ARG A 90 -15.57 1.45 1.66
C ARG A 90 -16.02 1.98 0.31
N ASP A 91 -16.84 3.03 0.32
CA ASP A 91 -17.41 3.54 -0.93
C ASP A 91 -16.34 4.16 -1.82
N ARG A 92 -15.37 4.84 -1.22
CA ARG A 92 -14.24 5.39 -1.96
C ARG A 92 -13.46 4.27 -2.65
N ILE A 93 -13.11 3.24 -1.90
CA ILE A 93 -12.34 2.11 -2.44
C ILE A 93 -13.10 1.42 -3.55
N LYS A 94 -14.40 1.19 -3.36
CA LYS A 94 -15.24 0.55 -4.38
C LYS A 94 -15.38 1.38 -5.65
N SER A 95 -15.20 2.70 -5.55
CA SER A 95 -15.26 3.57 -6.73
C SER A 95 -14.01 3.46 -7.60
N TRP A 96 -12.92 2.92 -7.07
CA TRP A 96 -11.67 2.77 -7.81
C TRP A 96 -11.72 1.52 -8.70
N LYS A 97 -11.49 1.73 -9.99
CA LYS A 97 -11.53 0.63 -10.95
C LYS A 97 -10.54 -0.46 -10.59
N GLY A 98 -11.02 -1.69 -10.53
CA GLY A 98 -10.19 -2.86 -10.30
C GLY A 98 -9.88 -3.16 -8.85
N TYR A 99 -10.22 -2.26 -7.92
CA TYR A 99 -10.01 -2.53 -6.50
C TYR A 99 -11.12 -3.42 -5.94
N GLN A 100 -10.71 -4.34 -5.09
CA GLN A 100 -11.62 -5.22 -4.36
C GLN A 100 -11.35 -5.07 -2.87
N LEU A 101 -12.42 -5.10 -2.08
CA LEU A 101 -12.27 -5.19 -0.64
C LEU A 101 -11.69 -6.55 -0.30
N GLY A 102 -10.75 -6.56 0.63
CA GLY A 102 -10.11 -7.79 1.06
C GLY A 102 -10.87 -8.48 2.17
N ASP A 103 -10.18 -9.42 2.80
CA ASP A 103 -10.70 -10.20 3.91
C ASP A 103 -9.68 -10.14 5.04
N GLY A 104 -10.16 -9.83 6.26
CA GLY A 104 -9.29 -9.74 7.42
C GLY A 104 -8.24 -8.63 7.28
N TYR A 105 -6.98 -8.97 7.47
CA TYR A 105 -5.88 -8.00 7.47
C TYR A 105 -5.65 -7.34 6.10
N SER A 106 -6.07 -7.95 5.02
CA SER A 106 -5.98 -7.35 3.69
C SER A 106 -7.24 -6.53 3.46
N ILE A 107 -7.08 -5.20 3.55
CA ILE A 107 -8.22 -4.29 3.51
C ILE A 107 -8.73 -4.09 2.10
N CYS A 108 -7.83 -3.85 1.15
CA CYS A 108 -8.19 -3.73 -0.25
C CYS A 108 -7.02 -4.12 -1.13
N LYS A 109 -7.33 -4.50 -2.36
CA LYS A 109 -6.33 -5.00 -3.29
C LYS A 109 -6.76 -4.76 -4.73
N ARG A 110 -5.80 -4.46 -5.58
CA ARG A 110 -5.95 -4.47 -7.03
C ARG A 110 -4.87 -5.36 -7.62
N THR A 111 -5.25 -6.24 -8.55
CA THR A 111 -4.29 -7.02 -9.33
C THR A 111 -4.08 -6.34 -10.67
N LEU A 112 -2.83 -6.08 -11.01
CA LEU A 112 -2.44 -5.38 -12.24
C LEU A 112 -1.73 -6.33 -13.18
N PRO A 113 -1.92 -6.19 -14.50
CA PRO A 113 -1.09 -6.94 -15.45
C PRO A 113 0.34 -6.46 -15.37
N LEU A 114 1.29 -7.38 -15.39
CA LEU A 114 2.71 -7.05 -15.33
C LEU A 114 3.20 -6.68 -16.74
N ASN A 115 3.54 -5.41 -16.91
CA ASN A 115 4.11 -4.89 -18.15
C ASN A 115 5.26 -3.97 -17.78
N PHE A 116 6.48 -4.41 -18.06
CA PHE A 116 7.67 -3.66 -17.67
C PHE A 116 7.78 -2.30 -18.35
N LYS A 117 7.11 -2.11 -19.48
CA LYS A 117 7.15 -0.83 -20.22
C LYS A 117 6.44 0.29 -19.47
N ASN A 118 5.40 -0.04 -18.68
CA ASN A 118 4.64 0.96 -17.95
C ASN A 118 4.60 0.71 -16.44
N LEU A 119 5.42 -0.22 -15.95
CA LEU A 119 5.37 -0.65 -14.55
C LEU A 119 5.57 0.51 -13.58
N GLU A 120 6.58 1.33 -13.82
CA GLU A 120 6.90 2.46 -12.95
C GLU A 120 5.72 3.43 -12.88
N GLN A 121 5.16 3.80 -14.03
CA GLN A 121 4.01 4.70 -14.07
C GLN A 121 2.80 4.12 -13.35
N ARG A 122 2.51 2.84 -13.58
CA ARG A 122 1.37 2.18 -12.95
C ARG A 122 1.50 2.13 -11.43
N LEU A 123 2.68 1.79 -10.93
CA LEU A 123 2.91 1.74 -9.50
C LEU A 123 2.79 3.13 -8.87
N MET A 124 3.31 4.16 -9.53
CA MET A 124 3.18 5.52 -9.03
C MET A 124 1.71 5.95 -8.96
N GLU A 125 0.93 5.63 -9.98
CA GLU A 125 -0.51 5.94 -9.99
C GLU A 125 -1.22 5.27 -8.82
N GLU A 126 -0.92 4.00 -8.57
CA GLU A 126 -1.61 3.26 -7.53
C GLU A 126 -1.17 3.67 -6.12
N PHE A 127 0.11 3.95 -5.90
CA PHE A 127 0.54 4.49 -4.61
C PHE A 127 -0.09 5.86 -4.33
N ASN A 128 -0.15 6.72 -5.34
CA ASN A 128 -0.82 8.01 -5.19
C ASN A 128 -2.31 7.86 -4.90
N ARG A 129 -2.94 6.84 -5.48
CA ARG A 129 -4.35 6.56 -5.20
C ARG A 129 -4.55 6.09 -3.76
N LEU A 130 -3.76 5.10 -3.33
CA LEU A 130 -3.85 4.58 -1.97
C LEU A 130 -3.55 5.66 -0.94
N ARG A 131 -2.65 6.59 -1.25
CA ARG A 131 -2.33 7.68 -0.34
C ARG A 131 -3.56 8.54 0.01
N GLN A 132 -4.59 8.54 -0.83
CA GLN A 132 -5.83 9.25 -0.52
C GLN A 132 -6.52 8.69 0.73
N LEU A 133 -6.13 7.50 1.17
CA LEU A 133 -6.67 6.89 2.39
C LEU A 133 -5.97 7.39 3.66
N GLU A 134 -4.91 8.18 3.52
CA GLU A 134 -4.13 8.65 4.67
C GLU A 134 -4.99 9.31 5.74
N ALA A 135 -5.82 10.27 5.36
CA ALA A 135 -6.66 11.00 6.31
C ALA A 135 -7.60 10.07 7.06
N GLY A 136 -8.19 9.09 6.37
CA GLY A 136 -9.06 8.10 6.99
C GLY A 136 -8.32 7.20 7.96
N ILE A 137 -7.12 6.77 7.58
CA ILE A 137 -6.29 5.96 8.47
C ILE A 137 -5.98 6.73 9.76
N GLU A 138 -5.53 7.98 9.63
CA GLU A 138 -5.20 8.81 10.79
C GLU A 138 -6.40 9.04 11.68
N GLU A 139 -7.57 9.31 11.10
CA GLU A 139 -8.78 9.53 11.87
C GLU A 139 -9.16 8.29 12.68
N ILE A 140 -9.16 7.12 12.05
CA ILE A 140 -9.57 5.90 12.73
C ILE A 140 -8.54 5.48 13.78
N LEU A 141 -7.24 5.65 13.50
CA LEU A 141 -6.22 5.35 14.50
C LEU A 141 -6.42 6.17 15.77
N GLN A 142 -6.76 7.46 15.64
CA GLN A 142 -7.04 8.30 16.80
C GLN A 142 -8.24 7.79 17.59
N ARG A 143 -9.25 7.25 16.93
CA ARG A 143 -10.45 6.72 17.61
C ARG A 143 -10.19 5.43 18.37
N VAL A 144 -9.40 4.52 17.78
CA VAL A 144 -9.24 3.18 18.36
C VAL A 144 -8.10 3.11 19.38
N GLU A 145 -7.21 4.08 19.41
CA GLU A 145 -6.10 4.13 20.36
C GLU A 145 -6.50 4.74 21.70
N TYR A 146 -7.66 5.35 21.80
CA TYR A 146 -8.12 6.00 23.04
C TYR A 146 -9.36 5.35 23.60
#